data_740df053abcff461e27d31042692d53c
#
_entry.id   740df053abcff461e27d31042692d53c
#
_cell.length_a   1.000
_cell.length_b   1.000
_cell.length_c   1.000
_cell.angle_alpha   90.00
_cell.angle_beta   90.00
_cell.angle_gamma   90.00
#
_symmetry.space_group_name_H-M   'P 1'
#
loop_
_entity.id
_entity.type
_entity.pdbx_description
1 polymer ?
#
loop_
_entity_poly.entity_id
_entity_poly.type
_entity_poly.pdbx_seq_one_letter_code
_entity_poly.pdbx_strand_id
1 'polypeptide(L)'
;LPCQRSGRSGPFLELVRGRAEDRTSLFETPEAVRAADEILRLEGIDECYIGLNDLHLGYHQKFLFQPLADGTVEMLCRRFQAAGKPYGFGGVARVGVGALPAERILAEHVRLGSSTVILSRSFCNARQVGDYGRMEEIFHTEVARLRSAESLFLTWDPQALEQNRRRVQAAVRQIAEGME
;
A
#
# COMPACT_ATOMS: atom_id res chain seq x y z
N LEU A 1 -3.93 13.06 -18.81
CA LEU A 1 -3.28 12.08 -19.69
C LEU A 1 -3.30 10.75 -18.93
N PRO A 2 -3.79 9.64 -19.52
CA PRO A 2 -3.69 8.35 -18.88
C PRO A 2 -2.22 8.00 -18.72
N CYS A 3 -1.81 7.70 -17.50
CA CYS A 3 -0.50 7.14 -17.23
C CYS A 3 -0.36 5.88 -18.10
N GLN A 4 0.49 5.93 -19.11
CA GLN A 4 0.85 4.75 -19.88
C GLN A 4 1.56 3.82 -18.90
N ARG A 5 0.85 2.81 -18.43
CA ARG A 5 1.45 1.68 -17.75
C ARG A 5 2.42 1.05 -18.76
N SER A 6 3.71 1.30 -18.56
CA SER A 6 4.72 0.47 -19.19
C SER A 6 4.35 -0.97 -18.84
N GLY A 7 4.06 -1.78 -19.88
CA GLY A 7 3.48 -3.11 -19.76
C GLY A 7 4.39 -4.09 -19.04
N ARG A 8 4.44 -3.99 -17.72
CA ARG A 8 5.00 -5.00 -16.83
C ARG A 8 3.88 -5.58 -15.98
N SER A 9 3.00 -6.33 -16.63
CA SER A 9 2.13 -7.29 -15.98
C SER A 9 2.92 -8.54 -15.60
N GLY A 10 3.95 -8.38 -14.76
CA GLY A 10 4.60 -9.49 -14.11
C GLY A 10 3.82 -9.85 -12.83
N PRO A 11 3.83 -11.11 -12.39
CA PRO A 11 3.25 -11.48 -11.11
C PRO A 11 3.95 -10.70 -9.98
N PHE A 12 3.21 -10.37 -8.92
CA PHE A 12 3.68 -9.62 -7.74
C PHE A 12 5.01 -10.20 -7.15
N LEU A 13 5.24 -11.51 -7.30
CA LEU A 13 6.49 -12.17 -6.92
C LEU A 13 7.70 -11.80 -7.78
N GLU A 14 7.52 -11.31 -9.01
CA GLU A 14 8.64 -10.79 -9.81
C GLU A 14 9.06 -9.39 -9.39
N LEU A 15 8.16 -8.60 -8.80
CA LEU A 15 8.50 -7.31 -8.20
C LEU A 15 9.33 -7.48 -6.91
N VAL A 16 9.13 -8.58 -6.18
CA VAL A 16 9.94 -8.96 -5.01
C VAL A 16 11.33 -9.47 -5.43
N ARG A 17 11.48 -9.93 -6.69
CA ARG A 17 12.78 -10.14 -7.36
C ARG A 17 13.25 -8.86 -8.04
N GLY A 18 13.11 -7.72 -7.38
CA GLY A 18 13.71 -6.47 -7.81
C GLY A 18 15.16 -6.72 -8.24
N ARG A 19 15.61 -6.02 -9.25
CA ARG A 19 17.03 -6.08 -9.65
C ARG A 19 17.84 -5.84 -8.38
N ALA A 20 18.93 -6.58 -8.19
CA ALA A 20 19.79 -6.48 -7.00
C ALA A 20 20.32 -5.06 -6.70
N GLU A 21 19.92 -4.06 -7.47
CA GLU A 21 20.33 -2.67 -7.43
C GLU A 21 19.16 -1.66 -7.28
N ASP A 22 17.89 -2.12 -7.22
CA ASP A 22 16.75 -1.20 -7.05
C ASP A 22 16.76 -0.61 -5.63
N ARG A 23 16.84 0.72 -5.55
CA ARG A 23 16.90 1.48 -4.29
C ARG A 23 15.53 2.04 -3.96
N THR A 24 14.88 1.44 -2.97
CA THR A 24 13.61 1.91 -2.45
C THR A 24 13.82 2.92 -1.33
N SER A 25 13.31 4.13 -1.48
CA SER A 25 13.29 5.13 -0.40
C SER A 25 12.05 4.94 0.47
N LEU A 26 12.25 4.83 1.80
CA LEU A 26 11.18 4.65 2.76
C LEU A 26 10.75 6.01 3.36
N PHE A 27 9.46 6.29 3.29
CA PHE A 27 8.81 7.44 3.90
C PHE A 27 7.97 6.97 5.09
N GLU A 28 8.59 6.89 6.25
CA GLU A 28 8.00 6.31 7.46
C GLU A 28 8.14 7.21 8.69
N THR A 29 8.62 8.44 8.51
CA THR A 29 8.71 9.44 9.57
C THR A 29 8.12 10.79 9.13
N PRO A 30 7.62 11.61 10.07
CA PRO A 30 7.17 12.97 9.77
C PRO A 30 8.25 13.84 9.10
N GLU A 31 9.53 13.61 9.43
CA GLU A 31 10.67 14.30 8.84
C GLU A 31 10.83 13.96 7.36
N ALA A 32 10.76 12.66 7.01
CA ALA A 32 10.83 12.21 5.63
C ALA A 32 9.66 12.78 4.80
N VAL A 33 8.45 12.85 5.38
CA VAL A 33 7.29 13.47 4.72
C VAL A 33 7.52 14.96 4.44
N ARG A 34 8.09 15.70 5.40
CA ARG A 34 8.43 17.12 5.21
C ARG A 34 9.51 17.33 4.17
N ALA A 35 10.53 16.48 4.16
CA ALA A 35 11.68 16.55 3.24
C ALA A 35 11.41 15.83 1.90
N ALA A 36 10.19 15.41 1.61
CA ALA A 36 9.90 14.55 0.45
C ALA A 36 10.39 15.14 -0.88
N ASP A 37 10.23 16.44 -1.10
CA ASP A 37 10.66 17.08 -2.35
C ASP A 37 12.20 17.16 -2.46
N GLU A 38 12.93 17.24 -1.35
CA GLU A 38 14.38 17.19 -1.30
C GLU A 38 14.89 15.78 -1.56
N ILE A 39 14.27 14.79 -0.90
CA ILE A 39 14.59 13.36 -1.08
C ILE A 39 14.39 12.96 -2.54
N LEU A 40 13.27 13.34 -3.15
CA LEU A 40 12.94 12.98 -4.53
C LEU A 40 13.88 13.58 -5.59
N ARG A 41 14.66 14.62 -5.25
CA ARG A 41 15.70 15.17 -6.13
C ARG A 41 17.02 14.39 -6.07
N LEU A 42 17.17 13.49 -5.09
CA LEU A 42 18.39 12.67 -4.98
C LEU A 42 18.46 11.66 -6.14
N GLU A 43 19.65 11.50 -6.68
CA GLU A 43 19.91 10.46 -7.68
C GLU A 43 19.94 9.08 -7.04
N GLY A 44 19.59 8.06 -7.81
CA GLY A 44 19.69 6.67 -7.38
C GLY A 44 18.48 6.17 -6.57
N ILE A 45 17.39 6.92 -6.50
CA ILE A 45 16.09 6.42 -5.99
C ILE A 45 15.31 5.83 -7.16
N ASP A 46 15.02 4.54 -7.10
CA ASP A 46 14.29 3.84 -8.15
C ASP A 46 12.80 3.71 -7.81
N GLU A 47 12.47 3.57 -6.52
CA GLU A 47 11.11 3.41 -6.02
C GLU A 47 10.92 4.13 -4.68
N CYS A 48 9.68 4.52 -4.37
CA CYS A 48 9.29 5.10 -3.09
C CYS A 48 8.29 4.20 -2.37
N TYR A 49 8.40 4.09 -1.05
CA TYR A 49 7.46 3.33 -0.25
C TYR A 49 7.08 4.06 1.03
N ILE A 50 5.77 4.08 1.37
CA ILE A 50 5.29 4.71 2.59
C ILE A 50 5.07 3.64 3.66
N GLY A 51 5.91 3.65 4.69
CA GLY A 51 5.83 2.76 5.83
C GLY A 51 4.78 3.23 6.85
N LEU A 52 3.50 2.84 6.66
CA LEU A 52 2.39 3.34 7.48
C LEU A 52 2.51 3.01 8.97
N ASN A 53 3.14 1.85 9.30
CA ASN A 53 3.28 1.45 10.70
C ASN A 53 4.14 2.43 11.51
N ASP A 54 5.28 2.84 10.96
CA ASP A 54 6.19 3.74 11.68
C ASP A 54 5.75 5.19 11.50
N LEU A 55 5.18 5.53 10.34
CA LEU A 55 4.65 6.86 10.08
C LEU A 55 3.53 7.26 11.04
N HIS A 56 2.55 6.37 11.29
CA HIS A 56 1.47 6.70 12.22
C HIS A 56 1.98 6.87 13.65
N LEU A 57 2.98 6.07 14.07
CA LEU A 57 3.61 6.22 15.37
C LEU A 57 4.37 7.56 15.48
N GLY A 58 5.09 7.95 14.42
CA GLY A 58 5.76 9.24 14.35
C GLY A 58 4.82 10.43 14.42
N TYR A 59 3.59 10.29 13.92
CA TYR A 59 2.52 11.29 14.05
C TYR A 59 1.71 11.16 15.36
N HIS A 60 2.07 10.24 16.25
CA HIS A 60 1.32 9.95 17.49
C HIS A 60 -0.15 9.57 17.21
N GLN A 61 -0.41 8.93 16.08
CA GLN A 61 -1.72 8.44 15.72
C GLN A 61 -1.98 7.06 16.33
N LYS A 62 -3.25 6.74 16.61
CA LYS A 62 -3.64 5.49 17.27
C LYS A 62 -3.74 4.30 16.31
N PHE A 63 -4.06 4.54 15.06
CA PHE A 63 -4.32 3.49 14.08
C PHE A 63 -3.48 3.68 12.80
N LEU A 64 -2.83 2.61 12.37
CA LEU A 64 -1.84 2.64 11.28
C LEU A 64 -2.35 3.18 9.93
N PHE A 65 -3.67 3.19 9.68
CA PHE A 65 -4.25 3.73 8.46
C PHE A 65 -4.74 5.18 8.58
N GLN A 66 -4.47 5.86 9.69
CA GLN A 66 -4.83 7.28 9.82
C GLN A 66 -4.10 8.17 8.79
N PRO A 67 -2.80 7.94 8.43
CA PRO A 67 -2.16 8.72 7.37
C PRO A 67 -2.79 8.50 5.98
N LEU A 68 -3.46 7.36 5.74
CA LEU A 68 -4.24 7.14 4.52
C LEU A 68 -5.54 7.95 4.54
N ALA A 69 -6.19 8.04 5.70
CA ALA A 69 -7.48 8.71 5.85
C ALA A 69 -7.37 10.23 5.92
N ASP A 70 -6.28 10.79 6.48
CA ASP A 70 -6.07 12.23 6.64
C ASP A 70 -5.51 12.92 5.39
N GLY A 71 -5.13 12.15 4.37
CA GLY A 71 -4.62 12.66 3.09
C GLY A 71 -3.10 12.72 2.98
N THR A 72 -2.35 12.38 4.04
CA THR A 72 -0.88 12.35 4.01
C THR A 72 -0.36 11.40 2.92
N VAL A 73 -0.92 10.19 2.84
CA VAL A 73 -0.56 9.21 1.80
C VAL A 73 -0.88 9.75 0.41
N GLU A 74 -2.06 10.33 0.22
CA GLU A 74 -2.46 10.90 -1.08
C GLU A 74 -1.52 12.03 -1.52
N MET A 75 -1.13 12.89 -0.60
CA MET A 75 -0.18 13.97 -0.86
C MET A 75 1.18 13.43 -1.31
N LEU A 76 1.72 12.41 -0.62
CA LEU A 76 2.97 11.76 -1.00
C LEU A 76 2.87 11.05 -2.35
N CYS A 77 1.80 10.28 -2.59
CA CYS A 77 1.58 9.61 -3.87
C CYS A 77 1.59 10.59 -5.05
N ARG A 78 0.97 11.76 -4.89
CA ARG A 78 1.01 12.84 -5.92
C ARG A 78 2.43 13.36 -6.17
N ARG A 79 3.26 13.51 -5.12
CA ARG A 79 4.66 13.93 -5.26
C ARG A 79 5.50 12.87 -5.96
N PHE A 80 5.34 11.59 -5.60
CA PHE A 80 6.03 10.48 -6.24
C PHE A 80 5.66 10.37 -7.72
N GLN A 81 4.37 10.53 -8.02
CA GLN A 81 3.87 10.53 -9.40
C GLN A 81 4.44 11.70 -10.21
N ALA A 82 4.50 12.90 -9.63
CA ALA A 82 5.09 14.08 -10.27
C ALA A 82 6.59 13.89 -10.52
N ALA A 83 7.31 13.17 -9.63
CA ALA A 83 8.70 12.82 -9.78
C ALA A 83 8.95 11.61 -10.71
N GLY A 84 7.89 11.00 -11.27
CA GLY A 84 7.99 9.83 -12.15
C GLY A 84 8.48 8.56 -11.45
N LYS A 85 8.37 8.47 -10.11
CA LYS A 85 8.82 7.32 -9.33
C LYS A 85 7.68 6.32 -9.15
N PRO A 86 7.92 5.00 -9.36
CA PRO A 86 7.03 3.96 -8.86
C PRO A 86 6.90 4.05 -7.35
N TYR A 87 5.74 3.69 -6.81
CA TYR A 87 5.51 3.78 -5.36
C TYR A 87 4.49 2.80 -4.84
N GLY A 88 4.60 2.55 -3.53
CA GLY A 88 3.66 1.78 -2.75
C GLY A 88 3.45 2.34 -1.35
N PHE A 89 2.52 1.78 -0.61
CA PHE A 89 2.28 2.16 0.78
C PHE A 89 1.69 1.03 1.63
N GLY A 90 1.95 1.08 2.92
CA GLY A 90 1.36 0.22 3.94
C GLY A 90 1.62 -1.26 3.75
N GLY A 91 0.80 -2.05 4.39
CA GLY A 91 0.75 -3.51 4.26
C GLY A 91 -0.68 -3.97 4.04
N VAL A 92 -0.89 -4.98 3.22
CA VAL A 92 -2.20 -5.57 2.97
C VAL A 92 -2.30 -6.94 3.63
N ALA A 93 -3.44 -7.20 4.28
CA ALA A 93 -3.81 -8.52 4.80
C ALA A 93 -4.47 -9.37 3.69
N ARG A 94 -4.87 -10.58 4.03
CA ARG A 94 -5.72 -11.40 3.15
C ARG A 94 -7.08 -10.75 2.94
N VAL A 95 -7.70 -11.05 1.81
CA VAL A 95 -9.08 -10.64 1.50
C VAL A 95 -10.02 -11.04 2.64
N GLY A 96 -10.84 -10.13 3.11
CA GLY A 96 -11.78 -10.34 4.22
C GLY A 96 -11.15 -10.30 5.62
N VAL A 97 -9.86 -9.95 5.76
CA VAL A 97 -9.15 -9.91 7.05
C VAL A 97 -8.68 -8.48 7.36
N GLY A 98 -8.61 -8.17 8.66
CA GLY A 98 -8.13 -6.88 9.19
C GLY A 98 -9.25 -6.03 9.79
N ALA A 99 -8.89 -5.14 10.73
CA ALA A 99 -9.82 -4.18 11.31
C ALA A 99 -10.36 -3.21 10.24
N LEU A 100 -9.51 -2.82 9.29
CA LEU A 100 -9.93 -2.25 8.02
C LEU A 100 -9.80 -3.34 6.95
N PRO A 101 -10.89 -3.72 6.25
CA PRO A 101 -10.83 -4.79 5.26
C PRO A 101 -9.78 -4.55 4.17
N ALA A 102 -9.00 -5.59 3.85
CA ALA A 102 -7.90 -5.50 2.89
C ALA A 102 -8.36 -4.99 1.51
N GLU A 103 -9.59 -5.32 1.10
CA GLU A 103 -10.20 -4.88 -0.16
C GLU A 103 -10.37 -3.36 -0.21
N ARG A 104 -10.67 -2.73 0.92
CA ARG A 104 -10.78 -1.26 1.00
C ARG A 104 -9.44 -0.59 0.77
N ILE A 105 -8.38 -1.16 1.36
CA ILE A 105 -6.99 -0.69 1.20
C ILE A 105 -6.55 -0.89 -0.24
N LEU A 106 -6.85 -2.04 -0.84
CA LEU A 106 -6.48 -2.36 -2.21
C LEU A 106 -7.17 -1.42 -3.23
N ALA A 107 -8.44 -1.07 -2.99
CA ALA A 107 -9.13 -0.07 -3.81
C ALA A 107 -8.48 1.33 -3.69
N GLU A 108 -7.90 1.70 -2.52
CA GLU A 108 -7.12 2.93 -2.38
C GLU A 108 -5.79 2.86 -3.15
N HIS A 109 -5.12 1.69 -3.21
CA HIS A 109 -3.95 1.50 -4.07
C HIS A 109 -4.30 1.77 -5.54
N VAL A 110 -5.42 1.24 -6.01
CA VAL A 110 -5.92 1.51 -7.37
C VAL A 110 -6.24 2.99 -7.57
N ARG A 111 -6.97 3.62 -6.64
CA ARG A 111 -7.34 5.04 -6.70
C ARG A 111 -6.11 5.95 -6.74
N LEU A 112 -5.11 5.65 -5.94
CA LEU A 112 -3.90 6.45 -5.81
C LEU A 112 -2.83 6.11 -6.86
N GLY A 113 -3.03 5.09 -7.70
CA GLY A 113 -2.07 4.70 -8.74
C GLY A 113 -0.81 4.03 -8.20
N SER A 114 -0.88 3.45 -7.01
CA SER A 114 0.21 2.68 -6.41
C SER A 114 0.48 1.40 -7.20
N SER A 115 1.76 1.07 -7.38
CA SER A 115 2.20 -0.11 -8.15
C SER A 115 2.66 -1.28 -7.29
N THR A 116 2.94 -1.03 -6.00
CA THR A 116 3.49 -2.04 -5.08
C THR A 116 2.77 -2.03 -3.74
N VAL A 117 2.72 -3.21 -3.10
CA VAL A 117 2.22 -3.37 -1.74
C VAL A 117 2.99 -4.48 -1.03
N ILE A 118 3.31 -4.28 0.25
CA ILE A 118 3.89 -5.32 1.09
C ILE A 118 2.77 -6.18 1.67
N LEU A 119 2.94 -7.51 1.61
CA LEU A 119 2.05 -8.42 2.32
C LEU A 119 2.34 -8.35 3.82
N SER A 120 1.33 -8.02 4.61
CA SER A 120 1.48 -7.86 6.05
C SER A 120 1.79 -9.19 6.75
N ARG A 121 2.32 -9.13 7.96
CA ARG A 121 2.57 -10.34 8.78
C ARG A 121 1.31 -11.18 9.04
N SER A 122 0.13 -10.58 8.99
CA SER A 122 -1.15 -11.29 9.09
C SER A 122 -1.54 -12.03 7.82
N PHE A 123 -0.85 -11.79 6.70
CA PHE A 123 -1.10 -12.48 5.45
C PHE A 123 -0.78 -13.98 5.54
N CYS A 124 0.38 -14.32 6.10
CA CYS A 124 0.74 -15.69 6.43
C CYS A 124 1.59 -15.69 7.70
N ASN A 125 1.03 -16.22 8.79
CA ASN A 125 1.78 -16.37 10.03
C ASN A 125 2.62 -17.66 9.99
N ALA A 126 3.87 -17.54 9.55
CA ALA A 126 4.80 -18.67 9.43
C ALA A 126 4.97 -19.47 10.73
N ARG A 127 4.87 -18.82 11.91
CA ARG A 127 4.98 -19.49 13.21
C ARG A 127 3.77 -20.40 13.51
N GLN A 128 2.59 -20.06 12.98
CA GLN A 128 1.37 -20.86 13.17
C GLN A 128 1.23 -21.97 12.13
N VAL A 129 1.72 -21.72 10.91
CA VAL A 129 1.58 -22.70 9.83
C VAL A 129 2.62 -23.82 9.95
N GLY A 130 3.88 -23.49 10.30
CA GLY A 130 4.95 -24.47 10.59
C GLY A 130 5.42 -25.36 9.43
N ASP A 131 4.71 -25.36 8.30
CA ASP A 131 4.96 -26.19 7.13
C ASP A 131 5.11 -25.30 5.88
N TYR A 132 6.24 -25.44 5.19
CA TYR A 132 6.57 -24.64 4.00
C TYR A 132 5.60 -24.89 2.84
N GLY A 133 5.21 -26.14 2.58
CA GLY A 133 4.27 -26.49 1.51
C GLY A 133 2.90 -25.82 1.72
N ARG A 134 2.43 -25.82 2.96
CA ARG A 134 1.18 -25.14 3.32
C ARG A 134 1.30 -23.60 3.24
N MET A 135 2.46 -23.04 3.58
CA MET A 135 2.71 -21.61 3.39
C MET A 135 2.65 -21.24 1.91
N GLU A 136 3.30 -22.00 1.04
CA GLU A 136 3.28 -21.80 -0.40
C GLU A 136 1.85 -21.83 -0.97
N GLU A 137 1.06 -22.81 -0.57
CA GLU A 137 -0.35 -22.93 -0.96
C GLU A 137 -1.17 -21.70 -0.52
N ILE A 138 -0.98 -21.24 0.73
CA ILE A 138 -1.63 -20.04 1.26
C ILE A 138 -1.23 -18.83 0.43
N PHE A 139 0.06 -18.61 0.17
CA PHE A 139 0.53 -17.50 -0.62
C PHE A 139 -0.05 -17.54 -2.04
N HIS A 140 0.00 -18.67 -2.70
CA HIS A 140 -0.53 -18.84 -4.06
C HIS A 140 -2.03 -18.51 -4.11
N THR A 141 -2.80 -19.07 -3.20
CA THR A 141 -4.26 -18.88 -3.16
C THR A 141 -4.63 -17.44 -2.82
N GLU A 142 -4.04 -16.88 -1.77
CA GLU A 142 -4.43 -15.56 -1.27
C GLU A 142 -3.88 -14.41 -2.15
N VAL A 143 -2.72 -14.59 -2.79
CA VAL A 143 -2.24 -13.65 -3.80
C VAL A 143 -3.16 -13.65 -5.03
N ALA A 144 -3.63 -14.83 -5.48
CA ALA A 144 -4.59 -14.91 -6.56
C ALA A 144 -5.91 -14.18 -6.23
N ARG A 145 -6.39 -14.27 -4.99
CA ARG A 145 -7.57 -13.52 -4.51
C ARG A 145 -7.34 -12.01 -4.51
N LEU A 146 -6.17 -11.55 -4.04
CA LEU A 146 -5.82 -10.12 -4.09
C LEU A 146 -5.77 -9.62 -5.53
N ARG A 147 -5.19 -10.40 -6.46
CA ARG A 147 -5.13 -10.04 -7.88
C ARG A 147 -6.51 -9.98 -8.53
N SER A 148 -7.39 -10.89 -8.15
CA SER A 148 -8.79 -10.86 -8.63
C SER A 148 -9.52 -9.62 -8.13
N ALA A 149 -9.33 -9.25 -6.86
CA ALA A 149 -9.90 -8.03 -6.29
C ALA A 149 -9.32 -6.76 -6.94
N GLU A 150 -8.00 -6.71 -7.15
CA GLU A 150 -7.34 -5.60 -7.86
C GLU A 150 -7.92 -5.44 -9.27
N SER A 151 -8.04 -6.53 -10.02
CA SER A 151 -8.62 -6.52 -11.37
C SER A 151 -10.04 -5.97 -11.38
N LEU A 152 -10.85 -6.31 -10.38
CA LEU A 152 -12.18 -5.74 -10.20
C LEU A 152 -12.12 -4.24 -9.95
N PHE A 153 -11.28 -3.77 -9.02
CA PHE A 153 -11.20 -2.35 -8.67
C PHE A 153 -10.65 -1.49 -9.82
N LEU A 154 -9.83 -2.07 -10.70
CA LEU A 154 -9.37 -1.40 -11.92
C LEU A 154 -10.50 -1.08 -12.91
N THR A 155 -11.66 -1.75 -12.80
CA THR A 155 -12.84 -1.44 -13.61
C THR A 155 -13.74 -0.39 -12.98
N TRP A 156 -13.48 0.01 -11.74
CA TRP A 156 -14.29 1.00 -11.06
C TRP A 156 -14.11 2.39 -11.66
N ASP A 157 -15.22 3.11 -11.78
CA ASP A 157 -15.20 4.49 -12.17
C ASP A 157 -14.66 5.41 -11.03
N PRO A 158 -14.32 6.65 -11.34
CA PRO A 158 -13.82 7.60 -10.33
C PRO A 158 -14.80 7.83 -9.17
N GLN A 159 -16.10 7.72 -9.40
CA GLN A 159 -17.12 7.92 -8.37
C GLN A 159 -17.13 6.76 -7.38
N ALA A 160 -17.01 5.51 -7.86
CA ALA A 160 -16.91 4.33 -7.02
C ALA A 160 -15.63 4.33 -6.16
N LEU A 161 -14.50 4.74 -6.73
CA LEU A 161 -13.24 4.90 -6.01
C LEU A 161 -13.33 5.99 -4.94
N GLU A 162 -13.95 7.15 -5.25
CA GLU A 162 -14.16 8.21 -4.26
C GLU A 162 -15.13 7.77 -3.14
N GLN A 163 -16.15 6.98 -3.46
CA GLN A 163 -17.02 6.40 -2.45
C GLN A 163 -16.26 5.44 -1.52
N ASN A 164 -15.33 4.63 -2.06
CA ASN A 164 -14.46 3.81 -1.24
C ASN A 164 -13.59 4.66 -0.31
N ARG A 165 -12.96 5.72 -0.82
CA ARG A 165 -12.17 6.66 0.00
C ARG A 165 -12.97 7.17 1.19
N ARG A 166 -14.20 7.64 0.99
CA ARG A 166 -15.06 8.13 2.08
C ARG A 166 -15.38 7.05 3.11
N ARG A 167 -15.60 5.82 2.66
CA ARG A 167 -15.82 4.66 3.55
C ARG A 167 -14.55 4.32 4.34
N VAL A 168 -13.38 4.36 3.72
CA VAL A 168 -12.08 4.18 4.40
C VAL A 168 -11.90 5.26 5.46
N GLN A 169 -12.13 6.53 5.13
CA GLN A 169 -12.00 7.64 6.08
C GLN A 169 -12.93 7.49 7.28
N ALA A 170 -14.19 7.11 7.05
CA ALA A 170 -15.17 6.89 8.12
C ALA A 170 -14.77 5.70 9.02
N ALA A 171 -14.39 4.56 8.42
CA ALA A 171 -13.98 3.37 9.16
C ALA A 171 -12.71 3.61 9.98
N VAL A 172 -11.70 4.25 9.40
CA VAL A 172 -10.45 4.60 10.10
C VAL A 172 -10.71 5.51 11.29
N ARG A 173 -11.57 6.52 11.13
CA ARG A 173 -11.95 7.42 12.22
C ARG A 173 -12.63 6.65 13.35
N GLN A 174 -13.63 5.83 13.04
CA GLN A 174 -14.36 5.02 14.02
C GLN A 174 -13.43 4.06 14.77
N ILE A 175 -12.50 3.40 14.06
CA ILE A 175 -11.52 2.49 14.67
C ILE A 175 -10.59 3.28 15.61
N ALA A 176 -10.05 4.41 15.18
CA ALA A 176 -9.14 5.23 15.98
C ALA A 176 -9.81 5.81 17.24
N GLU A 177 -11.09 6.18 17.16
CA GLU A 177 -11.89 6.66 18.30
C GLU A 177 -12.17 5.54 19.31
N GLY A 178 -12.30 4.29 18.87
CA GLY A 178 -12.49 3.11 19.72
C GLY A 178 -11.21 2.54 20.34
N MET A 179 -10.03 3.05 19.99
CA MET A 179 -8.73 2.67 20.55
C MET A 179 -8.36 3.64 21.69
N GLU A 180 -8.86 3.38 22.91
CA GLU A 180 -8.48 4.11 24.12
C GLU A 180 -7.07 3.78 24.62
#